data_7b662c0102846461db0bb3900706b44c
#
_entry.id   7b662c0102846461db0bb3900706b44c
#
_cell.length_a   1.000
_cell.length_b   1.000
_cell.length_c   1.000
_cell.angle_alpha   90.00
_cell.angle_beta   90.00
_cell.angle_gamma   90.00
#
_symmetry.space_group_name_H-M   'P 1'
#
loop_
_entity.id
_entity.type
_entity.pdbx_description
1 polymer ?
#
loop_
_entity_poly.entity_id
_entity_poly.type
_entity_poly.pdbx_seq_one_letter_code
_entity_poly.pdbx_strand_id
1 'polypeptide(L)'
;MKRIYTTVFLCLTSISFAQSLSFPEALERMRGANQKLKGMEKQTEASYYGEKNYKGLYLPQLSLNASYAHLSDPLSLSFDKYKQPIQAHLGQMGSTIPAPMRPMLAPIFSQMMGRLQPLFAQEWRYQFQEQDIWKVSADLRWVLFAGGKVRVGNKVGQLNHEIAKVESQKTENMLISELAERYFQVQLAQQALQVRQKALQTAEQHYSNAQKLEKNGMVAPVETMQAKKAVTDAQREVLACQKDIELAQTALFGVIGEETNALVTLSSPLFEVAPLQRLDYYQAQAKQNYPAIVQAHLKKELTEQNIKAQQAAYLPDVALIGKKYLWSKNLPLTEPDNWVVGVGLQWNIFNGFSDKNKIAQAKAQREGVELLTAQAEKDVQTLVKKHYT
;
A
#
# COMPACT_ATOMS: atom_id res chain seq x y z
N MET A 1 -59.18 9.36 -38.09
CA MET A 1 -57.97 10.09 -38.53
C MET A 1 -56.74 9.32 -38.01
N LYS A 2 -56.15 8.49 -38.90
CA LYS A 2 -54.96 7.70 -38.58
C LYS A 2 -53.71 8.53 -38.90
N ARG A 3 -52.89 8.83 -37.91
CA ARG A 3 -51.57 9.45 -38.09
C ARG A 3 -50.55 8.38 -38.36
N ILE A 4 -49.97 8.38 -39.55
CA ILE A 4 -48.86 7.53 -40.00
C ILE A 4 -47.58 8.26 -39.56
N TYR A 5 -46.79 7.63 -38.64
CA TYR A 5 -45.44 8.09 -38.32
C TYR A 5 -44.45 7.38 -39.25
N THR A 6 -43.89 8.15 -40.16
CA THR A 6 -42.81 7.71 -41.06
C THR A 6 -41.51 7.81 -40.29
N THR A 7 -40.96 6.66 -39.84
CA THR A 7 -39.65 6.57 -39.22
C THR A 7 -38.58 6.61 -40.29
N VAL A 8 -37.87 7.73 -40.42
CA VAL A 8 -36.68 7.84 -41.28
C VAL A 8 -35.53 7.17 -40.59
N PHE A 9 -35.12 5.99 -41.08
CA PHE A 9 -33.93 5.26 -40.65
C PHE A 9 -32.68 5.90 -41.31
N LEU A 10 -31.98 6.75 -40.56
CA LEU A 10 -30.73 7.36 -41.00
C LEU A 10 -29.61 6.30 -40.88
N CYS A 11 -29.29 5.61 -41.98
CA CYS A 11 -28.09 4.78 -42.08
C CYS A 11 -26.84 5.68 -42.03
N LEU A 12 -26.26 5.80 -40.83
CA LEU A 12 -24.90 6.30 -40.66
C LEU A 12 -23.92 5.26 -41.22
N THR A 13 -23.52 5.41 -42.47
CA THR A 13 -22.36 4.74 -43.05
C THR A 13 -21.13 5.24 -42.32
N SER A 14 -20.62 4.44 -41.37
CA SER A 14 -19.29 4.65 -40.78
C SER A 14 -18.24 4.50 -41.87
N ILE A 15 -17.82 5.63 -42.44
CA ILE A 15 -16.63 5.73 -43.28
C ILE A 15 -15.46 5.42 -42.33
N SER A 16 -14.95 4.20 -42.41
CA SER A 16 -13.68 3.83 -41.75
C SER A 16 -12.55 4.60 -42.46
N PHE A 17 -12.30 5.82 -42.03
CA PHE A 17 -11.03 6.47 -42.30
C PHE A 17 -9.95 5.58 -41.72
N ALA A 18 -8.97 5.19 -42.53
CA ALA A 18 -7.73 4.59 -42.04
C ALA A 18 -7.14 5.58 -41.03
N GLN A 19 -7.32 5.32 -39.76
CA GLN A 19 -6.96 6.23 -38.66
C GLN A 19 -5.44 6.25 -38.59
N SER A 20 -4.84 7.39 -39.02
CA SER A 20 -3.41 7.59 -38.83
C SER A 20 -3.14 7.95 -37.36
N LEU A 21 -2.27 7.21 -36.71
CA LEU A 21 -1.90 7.41 -35.32
C LEU A 21 -0.53 8.11 -35.27
N SER A 22 -0.47 9.30 -34.69
CA SER A 22 0.78 9.98 -34.40
C SER A 22 1.35 9.53 -33.01
N PHE A 23 2.64 9.70 -32.78
CA PHE A 23 3.27 9.38 -31.52
C PHE A 23 2.69 10.17 -30.33
N PRO A 24 2.47 11.52 -30.45
CA PRO A 24 1.81 12.28 -29.38
C PRO A 24 0.39 11.76 -29.07
N GLU A 25 -0.38 11.37 -30.09
CA GLU A 25 -1.71 10.80 -29.90
C GLU A 25 -1.65 9.43 -29.21
N ALA A 26 -0.69 8.56 -29.61
CA ALA A 26 -0.45 7.28 -28.95
C ALA A 26 -0.08 7.46 -27.47
N LEU A 27 0.71 8.50 -27.17
CA LEU A 27 1.09 8.85 -25.80
C LEU A 27 -0.12 9.26 -24.95
N GLU A 28 -0.99 10.12 -25.47
CA GLU A 28 -2.21 10.53 -24.78
C GLU A 28 -3.17 9.35 -24.56
N ARG A 29 -3.34 8.47 -25.56
CA ARG A 29 -4.13 7.24 -25.40
C ARG A 29 -3.54 6.33 -24.32
N MET A 30 -2.22 6.13 -24.32
CA MET A 30 -1.53 5.34 -23.27
C MET A 30 -1.80 5.92 -21.89
N ARG A 31 -1.68 7.23 -21.69
CA ARG A 31 -1.97 7.89 -20.42
C ARG A 31 -3.41 7.65 -19.96
N GLY A 32 -4.36 7.67 -20.89
CA GLY A 32 -5.77 7.46 -20.59
C GLY A 32 -6.17 6.00 -20.39
N ALA A 33 -5.53 5.04 -21.07
CA ALA A 33 -5.98 3.64 -21.12
C ALA A 33 -5.10 2.68 -20.32
N ASN A 34 -3.79 2.93 -20.18
CA ASN A 34 -2.84 1.98 -19.59
C ASN A 34 -3.16 1.66 -18.14
N GLN A 35 -3.47 0.39 -17.85
CA GLN A 35 -3.86 -0.07 -16.51
C GLN A 35 -2.71 -0.01 -15.49
N LYS A 36 -1.45 -0.18 -15.92
CA LYS A 36 -0.29 -0.08 -15.05
C LYS A 36 -0.13 1.35 -14.53
N LEU A 37 -0.31 2.35 -15.40
CA LEU A 37 -0.25 3.75 -15.00
C LEU A 37 -1.39 4.10 -14.02
N LYS A 38 -2.62 3.70 -14.33
CA LYS A 38 -3.77 3.86 -13.42
C LYS A 38 -3.54 3.19 -12.06
N GLY A 39 -2.91 2.01 -12.06
CA GLY A 39 -2.53 1.31 -10.83
C GLY A 39 -1.54 2.13 -9.99
N MET A 40 -0.53 2.75 -10.62
CA MET A 40 0.43 3.61 -9.93
C MET A 40 -0.19 4.91 -9.40
N GLU A 41 -1.16 5.49 -10.11
CA GLU A 41 -1.93 6.64 -9.63
C GLU A 41 -2.72 6.26 -8.35
N LYS A 42 -3.38 5.09 -8.35
CA LYS A 42 -4.09 4.60 -7.17
C LYS A 42 -3.14 4.28 -6.00
N GLN A 43 -1.95 3.78 -6.27
CA GLN A 43 -0.92 3.59 -5.26
C GLN A 43 -0.46 4.93 -4.66
N THR A 44 -0.33 5.97 -5.49
CA THR A 44 -0.01 7.32 -5.04
C THR A 44 -1.15 7.91 -4.19
N GLU A 45 -2.39 7.72 -4.60
CA GLU A 45 -3.58 8.10 -3.82
C GLU A 45 -3.62 7.37 -2.47
N ALA A 46 -3.34 6.07 -2.44
CA ALA A 46 -3.27 5.30 -1.20
C ALA A 46 -2.19 5.84 -0.25
N SER A 47 -1.02 6.20 -0.78
CA SER A 47 0.07 6.80 0.02
C SER A 47 -0.29 8.19 0.58
N TYR A 48 -1.11 8.98 -0.15
CA TYR A 48 -1.66 10.24 0.33
C TYR A 48 -2.58 10.04 1.55
N TYR A 49 -3.47 9.04 1.49
CA TYR A 49 -4.29 8.71 2.65
C TYR A 49 -3.45 8.15 3.81
N GLY A 50 -2.36 7.43 3.50
CA GLY A 50 -1.36 7.02 4.48
C GLY A 50 -0.72 8.22 5.20
N GLU A 51 -0.34 9.28 4.47
CA GLU A 51 0.15 10.53 5.06
C GLU A 51 -0.90 11.16 5.98
N LYS A 52 -2.16 11.24 5.52
CA LYS A 52 -3.26 11.78 6.34
C LYS A 52 -3.50 10.98 7.61
N ASN A 53 -3.34 9.66 7.56
CA ASN A 53 -3.47 8.79 8.73
C ASN A 53 -2.44 9.15 9.81
N TYR A 54 -1.18 9.43 9.42
CA TYR A 54 -0.17 9.91 10.38
C TYR A 54 -0.55 11.25 11.01
N LYS A 55 -1.18 12.17 10.27
CA LYS A 55 -1.70 13.44 10.83
C LYS A 55 -2.79 13.21 11.86
N GLY A 56 -3.57 12.14 11.70
CA GLY A 56 -4.59 11.72 12.67
C GLY A 56 -4.03 11.37 14.06
N LEU A 57 -2.74 11.04 14.18
CA LEU A 57 -2.10 10.74 15.47
C LEU A 57 -2.03 11.96 16.41
N TYR A 58 -2.22 13.18 15.92
CA TYR A 58 -2.36 14.38 16.75
C TYR A 58 -3.74 14.52 17.38
N LEU A 59 -4.74 13.78 16.89
CA LEU A 59 -6.12 13.90 17.33
C LEU A 59 -6.43 12.89 18.45
N PRO A 60 -7.38 13.22 19.33
CA PRO A 60 -7.88 12.26 20.30
C PRO A 60 -8.55 11.08 19.61
N GLN A 61 -8.31 9.89 20.14
CA GLN A 61 -8.95 8.65 19.71
C GLN A 61 -10.06 8.30 20.70
N LEU A 62 -11.25 8.06 20.18
CA LEU A 62 -12.41 7.61 20.94
C LEU A 62 -12.75 6.20 20.49
N SER A 63 -12.83 5.27 21.44
CA SER A 63 -13.24 3.89 21.20
C SER A 63 -14.36 3.45 22.11
N LEU A 64 -15.22 2.56 21.61
CA LEU A 64 -16.25 1.91 22.39
C LEU A 64 -15.80 0.47 22.63
N ASN A 65 -15.73 0.08 23.90
CA ASN A 65 -15.32 -1.24 24.30
C ASN A 65 -16.46 -1.95 25.04
N ALA A 66 -16.82 -3.16 24.59
CA ALA A 66 -17.75 -4.05 25.28
C ALA A 66 -17.01 -5.33 25.63
N SER A 67 -17.17 -5.80 26.84
CA SER A 67 -16.59 -7.07 27.27
C SER A 67 -17.48 -7.81 28.22
N TYR A 68 -17.46 -9.14 28.10
CA TYR A 68 -18.02 -10.11 29.01
C TYR A 68 -16.89 -10.97 29.58
N ALA A 69 -16.91 -11.20 30.86
CA ALA A 69 -16.00 -12.14 31.51
C ALA A 69 -16.80 -13.02 32.46
N HIS A 70 -16.52 -14.33 32.47
CA HIS A 70 -17.03 -15.30 33.43
C HIS A 70 -15.89 -15.77 34.29
N LEU A 71 -16.04 -15.62 35.63
CA LEU A 71 -15.09 -16.09 36.62
C LEU A 71 -15.44 -17.52 37.05
N SER A 72 -14.47 -18.36 37.29
CA SER A 72 -14.70 -19.71 37.85
C SER A 72 -15.45 -19.69 39.17
N ASP A 73 -15.13 -18.69 40.00
CA ASP A 73 -15.72 -18.45 41.31
C ASP A 73 -15.99 -16.97 41.53
N PRO A 74 -17.06 -16.62 42.29
CA PRO A 74 -17.33 -15.25 42.66
C PRO A 74 -16.25 -14.77 43.63
N LEU A 75 -15.80 -13.51 43.46
CA LEU A 75 -14.82 -12.96 44.40
C LEU A 75 -15.51 -12.58 45.71
N SER A 76 -15.05 -13.19 46.78
CA SER A 76 -15.60 -12.96 48.12
C SER A 76 -14.46 -12.83 49.16
N LEU A 77 -14.72 -12.02 50.16
CA LEU A 77 -13.87 -11.95 51.37
C LEU A 77 -14.50 -12.77 52.47
N SER A 78 -13.77 -13.79 53.00
CA SER A 78 -14.22 -14.54 54.15
C SER A 78 -13.63 -13.94 55.44
N PHE A 79 -14.52 -13.67 56.37
CA PHE A 79 -14.18 -13.23 57.72
C PHE A 79 -14.28 -14.38 58.74
N ASP A 80 -14.43 -15.60 58.29
CA ASP A 80 -14.59 -16.81 59.15
C ASP A 80 -13.44 -17.00 60.11
N LYS A 81 -12.23 -16.59 59.76
CA LYS A 81 -11.06 -16.64 60.65
C LYS A 81 -11.22 -15.84 61.92
N TYR A 82 -12.11 -14.88 61.96
CA TYR A 82 -12.37 -14.08 63.17
C TYR A 82 -13.44 -14.67 64.08
N LYS A 83 -14.20 -15.68 63.65
CA LYS A 83 -15.27 -16.30 64.41
C LYS A 83 -14.73 -16.94 65.68
N GLN A 84 -13.71 -17.79 65.58
CA GLN A 84 -13.12 -18.49 66.67
C GLN A 84 -12.55 -17.56 67.77
N PRO A 85 -11.73 -16.54 67.44
CA PRO A 85 -11.27 -15.57 68.43
C PRO A 85 -12.40 -14.85 69.15
N ILE A 86 -13.46 -14.42 68.37
CA ILE A 86 -14.60 -13.74 69.02
C ILE A 86 -15.40 -14.67 69.93
N GLN A 87 -15.69 -15.88 69.45
CA GLN A 87 -16.37 -16.89 70.32
C GLN A 87 -15.58 -17.20 71.59
N ALA A 88 -14.27 -17.38 71.45
CA ALA A 88 -13.38 -17.63 72.60
C ALA A 88 -13.41 -16.44 73.57
N HIS A 89 -13.36 -15.23 73.09
CA HIS A 89 -13.39 -14.04 73.92
C HIS A 89 -14.74 -13.87 74.61
N LEU A 90 -15.85 -14.10 73.94
CA LEU A 90 -17.17 -14.11 74.55
C LEU A 90 -17.34 -15.21 75.56
N GLY A 91 -16.82 -16.41 75.32
CA GLY A 91 -16.79 -17.50 76.27
C GLY A 91 -16.01 -17.17 77.56
N GLN A 92 -14.84 -16.50 77.39
CA GLN A 92 -14.06 -16.02 78.55
C GLN A 92 -14.83 -15.00 79.40
N MET A 93 -15.57 -14.06 78.77
CA MET A 93 -16.42 -13.09 79.46
C MET A 93 -17.45 -13.77 80.30
N GLY A 94 -18.07 -14.87 79.82
CA GLY A 94 -19.02 -15.68 80.59
C GLY A 94 -18.37 -16.38 81.83
N SER A 95 -17.12 -16.85 81.68
CA SER A 95 -16.39 -17.50 82.80
C SER A 95 -15.88 -16.48 83.80
N THR A 96 -15.72 -15.23 83.47
CA THR A 96 -15.23 -14.16 84.36
C THR A 96 -16.33 -13.56 85.24
N ILE A 97 -17.59 -14.00 85.10
CA ILE A 97 -18.70 -13.56 85.97
C ILE A 97 -18.38 -13.91 87.45
N PRO A 98 -18.30 -12.93 88.38
CA PRO A 98 -18.03 -13.17 89.77
C PRO A 98 -19.08 -14.11 90.42
N ALA A 99 -18.61 -14.99 91.31
CA ALA A 99 -19.42 -16.03 91.90
C ALA A 99 -20.78 -15.50 92.47
N PRO A 100 -20.83 -14.35 93.15
CA PRO A 100 -22.11 -13.86 93.78
C PRO A 100 -23.10 -13.38 92.67
N MET A 101 -22.65 -13.04 91.49
CA MET A 101 -23.53 -12.54 90.40
C MET A 101 -23.89 -13.64 89.35
N ARG A 102 -23.30 -14.82 89.46
CA ARG A 102 -23.57 -15.95 88.53
C ARG A 102 -25.04 -16.33 88.42
N PRO A 103 -25.79 -16.52 89.55
CA PRO A 103 -27.18 -16.96 89.42
C PRO A 103 -28.07 -16.00 88.66
N MET A 104 -27.74 -14.72 88.68
CA MET A 104 -28.49 -13.66 87.97
C MET A 104 -28.02 -13.44 86.53
N LEU A 105 -26.72 -13.46 86.26
CA LEU A 105 -26.16 -13.12 85.00
C LEU A 105 -25.93 -14.30 84.04
N ALA A 106 -25.71 -15.53 84.62
CA ALA A 106 -25.47 -16.69 83.73
C ALA A 106 -26.65 -17.08 82.85
N PRO A 107 -27.93 -16.99 83.29
CA PRO A 107 -29.07 -17.21 82.35
C PRO A 107 -29.16 -16.18 81.25
N ILE A 108 -28.89 -14.90 81.55
CA ILE A 108 -28.89 -13.83 80.60
C ILE A 108 -27.77 -14.04 79.56
N PHE A 109 -26.56 -14.39 80.02
CA PHE A 109 -25.45 -14.65 79.16
C PHE A 109 -25.67 -15.91 78.32
N SER A 110 -26.22 -16.98 78.80
CA SER A 110 -26.58 -18.19 78.06
C SER A 110 -27.64 -17.91 77.00
N GLN A 111 -28.65 -17.06 77.30
CA GLN A 111 -29.66 -16.66 76.36
C GLN A 111 -29.05 -15.78 75.29
N MET A 112 -28.12 -14.85 75.61
CA MET A 112 -27.39 -14.02 74.65
C MET A 112 -26.54 -14.90 73.71
N MET A 113 -25.77 -15.86 74.27
CA MET A 113 -24.95 -16.78 73.47
C MET A 113 -25.80 -17.68 72.60
N GLY A 114 -26.96 -18.15 73.07
CA GLY A 114 -27.93 -18.89 72.22
C GLY A 114 -28.45 -18.07 71.04
N ARG A 115 -28.66 -16.76 71.23
CA ARG A 115 -29.06 -15.86 70.16
C ARG A 115 -27.92 -15.52 69.16
N LEU A 116 -26.67 -15.57 69.63
CA LEU A 116 -25.49 -15.33 68.79
C LEU A 116 -25.05 -16.59 68.04
N GLN A 117 -25.36 -17.78 68.54
CA GLN A 117 -24.97 -19.05 67.94
C GLN A 117 -25.33 -19.19 66.45
N PRO A 118 -26.56 -18.80 65.99
CA PRO A 118 -26.89 -18.81 64.55
C PRO A 118 -26.01 -17.90 63.69
N LEU A 119 -25.59 -16.77 64.27
CA LEU A 119 -24.68 -15.84 63.55
C LEU A 119 -23.31 -16.43 63.31
N PHE A 120 -22.79 -17.20 64.28
CA PHE A 120 -21.52 -17.90 64.14
C PHE A 120 -21.60 -19.17 63.28
N ALA A 121 -22.79 -19.74 63.14
CA ALA A 121 -23.03 -20.88 62.28
C ALA A 121 -23.09 -20.50 60.80
N GLN A 122 -23.43 -19.26 60.46
CA GLN A 122 -23.45 -18.75 59.07
C GLN A 122 -22.02 -18.44 58.63
N GLU A 123 -21.71 -18.65 57.35
CA GLU A 123 -20.46 -18.20 56.75
C GLU A 123 -20.41 -16.68 56.76
N TRP A 124 -19.32 -16.11 57.31
CA TRP A 124 -19.05 -14.68 57.24
C TRP A 124 -18.31 -14.37 55.97
N ARG A 125 -19.04 -14.46 54.82
CA ARG A 125 -18.50 -14.23 53.49
C ARG A 125 -19.23 -13.04 52.91
N TYR A 126 -18.48 -12.02 52.55
CA TYR A 126 -19.00 -10.90 51.79
C TYR A 126 -18.59 -11.08 50.34
N GLN A 127 -19.56 -11.35 49.47
CA GLN A 127 -19.36 -11.43 48.04
C GLN A 127 -19.42 -10.02 47.48
N PHE A 128 -18.35 -9.55 46.87
CA PHE A 128 -18.28 -8.24 46.29
C PHE A 128 -18.26 -8.26 44.77
N GLN A 129 -18.13 -9.43 44.11
CA GLN A 129 -18.21 -9.60 42.69
C GLN A 129 -18.85 -10.95 42.34
N GLU A 130 -19.80 -10.91 41.41
CA GLU A 130 -20.41 -12.09 40.82
C GLU A 130 -19.55 -12.70 39.74
N GLN A 131 -19.89 -13.92 39.29
CA GLN A 131 -19.14 -14.65 38.27
C GLN A 131 -19.25 -13.98 36.90
N ASP A 132 -20.41 -13.45 36.53
CA ASP A 132 -20.68 -12.85 35.24
C ASP A 132 -20.53 -11.34 35.28
N ILE A 133 -19.52 -10.84 34.57
CA ILE A 133 -19.19 -9.42 34.52
C ILE A 133 -19.41 -8.90 33.11
N TRP A 134 -20.24 -7.90 33.00
CA TRP A 134 -20.47 -7.18 31.74
C TRP A 134 -20.04 -5.75 31.88
N LYS A 135 -19.39 -5.21 30.86
CA LYS A 135 -19.05 -3.79 30.82
C LYS A 135 -19.07 -3.25 29.39
N VAL A 136 -19.59 -2.05 29.24
CA VAL A 136 -19.51 -1.21 28.06
C VAL A 136 -18.91 0.11 28.47
N SER A 137 -17.81 0.52 27.84
CA SER A 137 -17.13 1.79 28.14
C SER A 137 -16.79 2.55 26.87
N ALA A 138 -16.84 3.88 26.97
CA ALA A 138 -16.21 4.78 26.02
C ALA A 138 -14.83 5.17 26.56
N ASP A 139 -13.79 4.92 25.76
CA ASP A 139 -12.42 5.20 26.13
C ASP A 139 -11.84 6.26 25.21
N LEU A 140 -11.32 7.34 25.79
CA LEU A 140 -10.62 8.44 25.14
C LEU A 140 -9.12 8.27 25.38
N ARG A 141 -8.33 8.35 24.31
CA ARG A 141 -6.88 8.43 24.41
C ARG A 141 -6.37 9.54 23.51
N TRP A 142 -5.62 10.47 24.07
CA TRP A 142 -4.98 11.54 23.33
C TRP A 142 -3.51 11.64 23.69
N VAL A 143 -2.66 11.43 22.72
CA VAL A 143 -1.20 11.54 22.87
C VAL A 143 -0.83 13.01 22.92
N LEU A 144 -0.43 13.51 24.08
CA LEU A 144 0.01 14.89 24.29
C LEU A 144 1.48 15.07 23.94
N PHE A 145 2.31 14.06 24.30
CA PHE A 145 3.73 14.05 23.99
C PHE A 145 4.21 12.59 23.85
N ALA A 146 5.01 12.32 22.85
CA ALA A 146 5.58 10.99 22.60
C ALA A 146 7.04 11.10 22.12
N GLY A 147 7.84 11.93 22.81
CA GLY A 147 9.26 12.08 22.46
C GLY A 147 9.51 12.57 21.02
N GLY A 148 8.51 13.16 20.37
CA GLY A 148 8.58 13.55 18.96
C GLY A 148 8.20 12.45 17.95
N LYS A 149 7.84 11.24 18.38
CA LYS A 149 7.43 10.12 17.49
C LYS A 149 6.31 10.50 16.53
N VAL A 150 5.32 11.28 16.99
CA VAL A 150 4.20 11.74 16.15
C VAL A 150 4.70 12.66 15.02
N ARG A 151 5.61 13.57 15.32
CA ARG A 151 6.22 14.46 14.32
C ARG A 151 7.04 13.68 13.30
N VAL A 152 7.84 12.73 13.76
CA VAL A 152 8.61 11.82 12.90
C VAL A 152 7.69 10.98 12.03
N GLY A 153 6.63 10.40 12.59
CA GLY A 153 5.62 9.63 11.85
C GLY A 153 4.99 10.46 10.72
N ASN A 154 4.60 11.71 11.00
CA ASN A 154 4.08 12.61 9.97
C ASN A 154 5.09 12.87 8.84
N LYS A 155 6.37 13.11 9.18
CA LYS A 155 7.41 13.30 8.15
C LYS A 155 7.65 12.03 7.34
N VAL A 156 7.62 10.86 7.98
CA VAL A 156 7.67 9.55 7.29
C VAL A 156 6.49 9.37 6.34
N GLY A 157 5.28 9.74 6.76
CA GLY A 157 4.09 9.71 5.90
C GLY A 157 4.26 10.58 4.65
N GLN A 158 4.76 11.81 4.81
CA GLN A 158 5.06 12.72 3.70
C GLN A 158 6.10 12.13 2.74
N LEU A 159 7.22 11.63 3.28
CA LEU A 159 8.29 11.03 2.47
C LEU A 159 7.80 9.80 1.69
N ASN A 160 6.98 8.95 2.29
CA ASN A 160 6.40 7.80 1.61
C ASN A 160 5.45 8.23 0.47
N HIS A 161 4.69 9.31 0.66
CA HIS A 161 3.86 9.87 -0.39
C HIS A 161 4.70 10.44 -1.55
N GLU A 162 5.78 11.16 -1.25
CA GLU A 162 6.72 11.67 -2.26
C GLU A 162 7.42 10.53 -3.02
N ILE A 163 7.84 9.46 -2.32
CA ILE A 163 8.41 8.26 -2.96
C ILE A 163 7.40 7.61 -3.92
N ALA A 164 6.13 7.52 -3.54
CA ALA A 164 5.09 6.97 -4.40
C ALA A 164 4.86 7.81 -5.66
N LYS A 165 4.91 9.15 -5.56
CA LYS A 165 4.86 10.06 -6.73
C LYS A 165 6.03 9.83 -7.67
N VAL A 166 7.25 9.75 -7.12
CA VAL A 166 8.46 9.51 -7.92
C VAL A 166 8.42 8.15 -8.60
N GLU A 167 7.89 7.11 -7.94
CA GLU A 167 7.73 5.78 -8.55
C GLU A 167 6.68 5.77 -9.66
N SER A 168 5.58 6.52 -9.49
CA SER A 168 4.59 6.72 -10.55
C SER A 168 5.21 7.41 -11.77
N GLN A 169 5.96 8.49 -11.57
CA GLN A 169 6.66 9.20 -12.65
C GLN A 169 7.71 8.32 -13.34
N LYS A 170 8.45 7.52 -12.58
CA LYS A 170 9.40 6.54 -13.12
C LYS A 170 8.70 5.52 -14.01
N THR A 171 7.54 5.02 -13.57
CA THR A 171 6.73 4.07 -14.34
C THR A 171 6.21 4.71 -15.62
N GLU A 172 5.72 5.96 -15.57
CA GLU A 172 5.31 6.70 -16.75
C GLU A 172 6.46 6.86 -17.75
N ASN A 173 7.64 7.29 -17.28
CA ASN A 173 8.83 7.44 -18.15
C ASN A 173 9.25 6.11 -18.80
N MET A 174 9.16 4.99 -18.08
CA MET A 174 9.42 3.66 -18.65
C MET A 174 8.40 3.31 -19.74
N LEU A 175 7.13 3.56 -19.50
CA LEU A 175 6.07 3.30 -20.49
C LEU A 175 6.19 4.20 -21.71
N ILE A 176 6.61 5.47 -21.56
CA ILE A 176 6.90 6.37 -22.69
C ILE A 176 8.04 5.81 -23.53
N SER A 177 9.12 5.33 -22.91
CA SER A 177 10.24 4.72 -23.64
C SER A 177 9.82 3.43 -24.37
N GLU A 178 9.04 2.58 -23.72
CA GLU A 178 8.52 1.35 -24.31
C GLU A 178 7.55 1.67 -25.46
N LEU A 179 6.66 2.66 -25.27
CA LEU A 179 5.76 3.12 -26.32
C LEU A 179 6.54 3.61 -27.55
N ALA A 180 7.60 4.41 -27.35
CA ALA A 180 8.42 4.90 -28.44
C ALA A 180 9.08 3.74 -29.20
N GLU A 181 9.65 2.78 -28.48
CA GLU A 181 10.26 1.59 -29.09
C GLU A 181 9.24 0.82 -29.93
N ARG A 182 8.06 0.50 -29.39
CA ARG A 182 7.02 -0.25 -30.09
C ARG A 182 6.43 0.54 -31.28
N TYR A 183 6.22 1.84 -31.11
CA TYR A 183 5.72 2.71 -32.17
C TYR A 183 6.65 2.72 -33.38
N PHE A 184 7.94 2.96 -33.15
CA PHE A 184 8.92 3.02 -34.24
C PHE A 184 9.27 1.64 -34.83
N GLN A 185 9.13 0.54 -34.05
CA GLN A 185 9.21 -0.82 -34.56
C GLN A 185 8.12 -1.11 -35.60
N VAL A 186 6.85 -0.72 -35.32
CA VAL A 186 5.77 -0.86 -36.31
C VAL A 186 6.06 -0.06 -37.56
N GLN A 187 6.51 1.18 -37.39
CA GLN A 187 6.81 2.05 -38.52
C GLN A 187 7.96 1.49 -39.38
N LEU A 188 9.00 0.97 -38.78
CA LEU A 188 10.10 0.28 -39.46
C LEU A 188 9.60 -0.94 -40.24
N ALA A 189 8.72 -1.76 -39.65
CA ALA A 189 8.13 -2.91 -40.33
C ALA A 189 7.25 -2.49 -41.50
N GLN A 190 6.48 -1.40 -41.38
CA GLN A 190 5.71 -0.84 -42.49
C GLN A 190 6.60 -0.36 -43.66
N GLN A 191 7.72 0.30 -43.38
CA GLN A 191 8.71 0.67 -44.38
C GLN A 191 9.35 -0.55 -45.05
N ALA A 192 9.70 -1.57 -44.27
CA ALA A 192 10.24 -2.83 -44.80
C ALA A 192 9.25 -3.51 -45.76
N LEU A 193 7.95 -3.51 -45.42
CA LEU A 193 6.91 -4.05 -46.31
C LEU A 193 6.89 -3.34 -47.68
N GLN A 194 7.01 -2.00 -47.72
CA GLN A 194 7.06 -1.26 -48.96
C GLN A 194 8.26 -1.70 -49.84
N VAL A 195 9.44 -1.92 -49.23
CA VAL A 195 10.62 -2.40 -49.93
C VAL A 195 10.39 -3.82 -50.47
N ARG A 196 9.81 -4.74 -49.66
CA ARG A 196 9.50 -6.12 -50.08
C ARG A 196 8.47 -6.17 -51.23
N GLN A 197 7.44 -5.31 -51.16
CA GLN A 197 6.45 -5.19 -52.23
C GLN A 197 7.11 -4.72 -53.56
N LYS A 198 8.05 -3.77 -53.48
CA LYS A 198 8.79 -3.32 -54.64
C LYS A 198 9.68 -4.42 -55.24
N ALA A 199 10.33 -5.21 -54.38
CA ALA A 199 11.11 -6.37 -54.79
C ALA A 199 10.23 -7.42 -55.47
N LEU A 200 9.04 -7.69 -54.95
CA LEU A 200 8.07 -8.60 -55.57
C LEU A 200 7.66 -8.08 -56.97
N GLN A 201 7.29 -6.82 -57.09
CA GLN A 201 6.96 -6.20 -58.38
C GLN A 201 8.08 -6.37 -59.41
N THR A 202 9.34 -6.18 -58.99
CA THR A 202 10.51 -6.39 -59.84
C THR A 202 10.67 -7.85 -60.28
N ALA A 203 10.51 -8.79 -59.33
CA ALA A 203 10.57 -10.22 -59.65
C ALA A 203 9.46 -10.66 -60.63
N GLU A 204 8.24 -10.14 -60.46
CA GLU A 204 7.12 -10.39 -61.39
C GLU A 204 7.40 -9.85 -62.80
N GLN A 205 8.01 -8.66 -62.91
CA GLN A 205 8.46 -8.14 -64.20
C GLN A 205 9.51 -9.00 -64.89
N HIS A 206 10.53 -9.45 -64.08
CA HIS A 206 11.54 -10.37 -64.58
C HIS A 206 10.94 -11.68 -65.06
N TYR A 207 10.04 -12.28 -64.30
CA TYR A 207 9.34 -13.50 -64.69
C TYR A 207 8.55 -13.33 -65.96
N SER A 208 7.78 -12.24 -66.10
CA SER A 208 7.04 -11.91 -67.33
C SER A 208 7.95 -11.77 -68.55
N ASN A 209 9.12 -11.14 -68.38
CA ASN A 209 10.12 -11.00 -69.47
C ASN A 209 10.73 -12.36 -69.81
N ALA A 210 11.09 -13.21 -68.81
CA ALA A 210 11.62 -14.55 -69.08
C ALA A 210 10.63 -15.42 -69.85
N GLN A 211 9.31 -15.37 -69.52
CA GLN A 211 8.27 -16.07 -70.28
C GLN A 211 8.19 -15.62 -71.75
N LYS A 212 8.33 -14.32 -72.05
CA LYS A 212 8.33 -13.81 -73.41
C LYS A 212 9.55 -14.26 -74.19
N LEU A 213 10.74 -14.30 -73.57
CA LEU A 213 11.98 -14.76 -74.19
C LEU A 213 11.97 -16.28 -74.44
N GLU A 214 11.44 -17.07 -73.51
CA GLU A 214 11.27 -18.49 -73.68
C GLU A 214 10.32 -18.81 -74.86
N LYS A 215 9.18 -18.13 -74.93
CA LYS A 215 8.22 -18.27 -76.02
C LYS A 215 8.84 -18.00 -77.40
N ASN A 216 9.84 -17.11 -77.45
CA ASN A 216 10.59 -16.80 -78.61
C ASN A 216 11.85 -17.64 -78.86
N GLY A 217 12.09 -18.67 -78.04
CA GLY A 217 13.23 -19.57 -78.10
C GLY A 217 14.57 -18.94 -77.66
N MET A 218 14.55 -17.78 -77.01
CA MET A 218 15.77 -17.03 -76.65
C MET A 218 16.38 -17.44 -75.32
N VAL A 219 15.63 -18.11 -74.43
CA VAL A 219 16.11 -18.63 -73.14
C VAL A 219 15.59 -20.03 -72.91
N ALA A 220 16.27 -20.79 -72.08
CA ALA A 220 15.88 -22.16 -71.70
C ALA A 220 14.71 -22.14 -70.70
N PRO A 221 13.83 -23.16 -70.65
CA PRO A 221 12.72 -23.26 -69.68
C PRO A 221 13.16 -23.20 -68.23
N VAL A 222 14.39 -23.61 -67.92
CA VAL A 222 14.96 -23.53 -66.57
C VAL A 222 15.10 -22.09 -66.07
N GLU A 223 15.40 -21.15 -66.93
CA GLU A 223 15.48 -19.71 -66.58
C GLU A 223 14.14 -19.15 -66.16
N THR A 224 13.08 -19.49 -66.91
CA THR A 224 11.71 -19.09 -66.57
C THR A 224 11.28 -19.76 -65.24
N MET A 225 11.67 -20.98 -64.99
CA MET A 225 11.40 -21.67 -63.71
C MET A 225 12.12 -21.02 -62.55
N GLN A 226 13.38 -20.57 -62.71
CA GLN A 226 14.13 -19.80 -61.70
C GLN A 226 13.49 -18.46 -61.43
N ALA A 227 13.06 -17.74 -62.45
CA ALA A 227 12.34 -16.45 -62.31
C ALA A 227 11.01 -16.66 -61.55
N LYS A 228 10.25 -17.72 -61.83
CA LYS A 228 9.02 -18.07 -61.11
C LYS A 228 9.31 -18.38 -59.64
N LYS A 229 10.39 -19.11 -59.35
CA LYS A 229 10.83 -19.37 -57.96
C LYS A 229 11.11 -18.05 -57.24
N ALA A 230 11.81 -17.09 -57.85
CA ALA A 230 12.09 -15.78 -57.26
C ALA A 230 10.81 -15.01 -56.92
N VAL A 231 9.78 -15.06 -57.78
CA VAL A 231 8.44 -14.48 -57.45
C VAL A 231 7.82 -15.14 -56.20
N THR A 232 7.84 -16.48 -56.15
CA THR A 232 7.27 -17.21 -55.01
C THR A 232 8.00 -16.90 -53.69
N ASP A 233 9.33 -16.78 -53.77
CA ASP A 233 10.15 -16.41 -52.60
C ASP A 233 9.85 -14.97 -52.16
N ALA A 234 9.73 -14.01 -53.09
CA ALA A 234 9.37 -12.63 -52.78
C ALA A 234 7.94 -12.52 -52.21
N GLN A 235 6.97 -13.31 -52.71
CA GLN A 235 5.63 -13.39 -52.13
C GLN A 235 5.62 -13.85 -50.69
N ARG A 236 6.42 -14.88 -50.37
CA ARG A 236 6.56 -15.34 -48.97
C ARG A 236 7.13 -14.27 -48.05
N GLU A 237 8.15 -13.51 -48.54
CA GLU A 237 8.73 -12.42 -47.72
C GLU A 237 7.73 -11.27 -47.49
N VAL A 238 6.90 -10.91 -48.49
CA VAL A 238 5.82 -9.95 -48.31
C VAL A 238 4.82 -10.41 -47.26
N LEU A 239 4.40 -11.69 -47.32
CA LEU A 239 3.47 -12.26 -46.37
C LEU A 239 4.07 -12.31 -44.94
N ALA A 240 5.33 -12.67 -44.82
CA ALA A 240 6.04 -12.65 -43.54
C ALA A 240 6.08 -11.25 -42.92
N CYS A 241 6.46 -10.22 -43.71
CA CYS A 241 6.45 -8.84 -43.27
C CYS A 241 5.06 -8.33 -42.86
N GLN A 242 4.00 -8.76 -43.53
CA GLN A 242 2.62 -8.44 -43.11
C GLN A 242 2.29 -8.99 -41.73
N LYS A 243 2.73 -10.23 -41.47
CA LYS A 243 2.54 -10.86 -40.13
C LYS A 243 3.40 -10.19 -39.06
N ASP A 244 4.61 -9.77 -39.38
CA ASP A 244 5.48 -9.02 -38.45
C ASP A 244 4.83 -7.66 -38.07
N ILE A 245 4.20 -6.97 -39.02
CA ILE A 245 3.46 -5.74 -38.73
C ILE A 245 2.27 -6.01 -37.80
N GLU A 246 1.49 -7.05 -38.04
CA GLU A 246 0.35 -7.43 -37.21
C GLU A 246 0.81 -7.71 -35.76
N LEU A 247 1.90 -8.45 -35.61
CA LEU A 247 2.49 -8.74 -34.30
C LEU A 247 3.03 -7.48 -33.61
N ALA A 248 3.75 -6.64 -34.33
CA ALA A 248 4.31 -5.39 -33.80
C ALA A 248 3.18 -4.41 -33.38
N GLN A 249 2.08 -4.33 -34.14
CA GLN A 249 0.93 -3.52 -33.76
C GLN A 249 0.24 -4.07 -32.52
N THR A 250 0.10 -5.38 -32.39
CA THR A 250 -0.44 -6.00 -31.17
C THR A 250 0.39 -5.62 -29.94
N ALA A 251 1.71 -5.64 -30.07
CA ALA A 251 2.61 -5.21 -28.99
C ALA A 251 2.47 -3.71 -28.66
N LEU A 252 2.33 -2.85 -29.67
CA LEU A 252 2.11 -1.41 -29.50
C LEU A 252 0.81 -1.13 -28.73
N PHE A 253 -0.29 -1.75 -29.15
CA PHE A 253 -1.58 -1.54 -28.48
C PHE A 253 -1.63 -2.16 -27.10
N GLY A 254 -0.84 -3.22 -26.84
CA GLY A 254 -0.63 -3.75 -25.50
C GLY A 254 0.01 -2.72 -24.56
N VAL A 255 0.96 -1.91 -25.03
CA VAL A 255 1.54 -0.81 -24.24
C VAL A 255 0.55 0.36 -24.09
N ILE A 256 -0.21 0.68 -25.12
CA ILE A 256 -1.28 1.71 -25.03
C ILE A 256 -2.35 1.26 -23.99
N GLY A 257 -2.61 -0.02 -23.89
CA GLY A 257 -3.65 -0.58 -23.01
C GLY A 257 -5.03 -0.63 -23.69
N GLU A 258 -5.05 -0.69 -25.02
CA GLU A 258 -6.25 -0.83 -25.85
C GLU A 258 -6.17 -2.13 -26.66
N GLU A 259 -7.31 -2.75 -26.90
CA GLU A 259 -7.45 -3.86 -27.84
C GLU A 259 -7.82 -3.30 -29.22
N THR A 260 -7.08 -3.67 -30.25
CA THR A 260 -7.43 -3.32 -31.63
C THR A 260 -7.19 -4.50 -32.56
N ASN A 261 -8.14 -4.70 -33.49
CA ASN A 261 -8.02 -5.67 -34.56
C ASN A 261 -7.79 -4.98 -35.93
N ALA A 262 -7.72 -3.65 -35.94
CA ALA A 262 -7.54 -2.87 -37.17
C ALA A 262 -6.06 -2.53 -37.39
N LEU A 263 -5.61 -2.66 -38.64
CA LEU A 263 -4.29 -2.17 -39.06
C LEU A 263 -4.31 -0.64 -39.05
N VAL A 264 -3.40 -0.05 -38.26
CA VAL A 264 -3.28 1.39 -38.11
C VAL A 264 -2.02 1.88 -38.85
N THR A 265 -2.15 2.96 -39.58
CA THR A 265 -1.02 3.62 -40.23
C THR A 265 -0.40 4.62 -39.27
N LEU A 266 0.92 4.57 -39.09
CA LEU A 266 1.64 5.49 -38.21
C LEU A 266 2.11 6.71 -39.01
N SER A 267 1.94 7.91 -38.44
CA SER A 267 2.17 9.17 -39.17
C SER A 267 3.36 10.00 -38.71
N SER A 268 3.96 9.72 -37.53
CA SER A 268 5.15 10.44 -37.07
C SER A 268 6.39 10.11 -37.94
N PRO A 269 7.30 11.03 -38.18
CA PRO A 269 8.52 10.74 -38.95
C PRO A 269 9.42 9.75 -38.22
N LEU A 270 10.03 8.82 -38.99
CA LEU A 270 10.91 7.79 -38.40
C LEU A 270 12.20 8.39 -37.84
N PHE A 271 12.67 9.47 -38.42
CA PHE A 271 13.89 10.18 -38.02
C PHE A 271 13.57 11.64 -37.78
N GLU A 272 13.74 12.07 -36.55
CA GLU A 272 13.69 13.46 -36.15
C GLU A 272 15.03 13.82 -35.53
N VAL A 273 15.77 14.71 -36.11
CA VAL A 273 17.09 15.13 -35.63
C VAL A 273 16.91 16.45 -34.88
N ALA A 274 16.83 16.36 -33.54
CA ALA A 274 16.94 17.55 -32.72
C ALA A 274 18.41 17.84 -32.38
N PRO A 275 18.85 19.12 -32.28
CA PRO A 275 20.21 19.45 -31.88
C PRO A 275 20.42 18.99 -30.42
N LEU A 276 21.43 18.14 -30.21
CA LEU A 276 21.80 17.68 -28.88
C LEU A 276 22.56 18.76 -28.11
N GLN A 277 22.24 18.94 -26.84
CA GLN A 277 23.03 19.74 -25.92
C GLN A 277 24.31 18.96 -25.53
N ARG A 278 25.25 19.64 -24.86
CA ARG A 278 26.48 19.00 -24.39
C ARG A 278 26.16 17.92 -23.34
N LEU A 279 27.00 16.91 -23.28
CA LEU A 279 26.89 15.81 -22.32
C LEU A 279 26.72 16.29 -20.88
N ASP A 280 27.50 17.32 -20.48
CA ASP A 280 27.49 17.87 -19.12
C ASP A 280 26.10 18.39 -18.73
N TYR A 281 25.34 18.95 -19.69
CA TYR A 281 23.96 19.39 -19.47
C TYR A 281 23.06 18.23 -19.07
N TYR A 282 23.10 17.13 -19.82
CA TYR A 282 22.27 15.95 -19.54
C TYR A 282 22.67 15.27 -18.24
N GLN A 283 23.97 15.22 -17.92
CA GLN A 283 24.45 14.67 -16.65
C GLN A 283 23.97 15.50 -15.44
N ALA A 284 24.01 16.84 -15.55
CA ALA A 284 23.52 17.73 -14.51
C ALA A 284 22.00 17.58 -14.32
N GLN A 285 21.23 17.52 -15.42
CA GLN A 285 19.78 17.30 -15.36
C GLN A 285 19.43 15.95 -14.75
N ALA A 286 20.14 14.89 -15.14
CA ALA A 286 19.90 13.56 -14.61
C ALA A 286 20.21 13.49 -13.10
N LYS A 287 21.29 14.14 -12.64
CA LYS A 287 21.63 14.17 -11.22
C LYS A 287 20.52 14.81 -10.36
N GLN A 288 19.80 15.79 -10.90
CA GLN A 288 18.74 16.49 -10.16
C GLN A 288 17.37 15.82 -10.30
N ASN A 289 17.04 15.33 -11.49
CA ASN A 289 15.66 15.00 -11.86
C ASN A 289 15.44 13.51 -12.15
N TYR A 290 16.52 12.70 -12.25
CA TYR A 290 16.33 11.29 -12.56
C TYR A 290 15.61 10.56 -11.41
N PRO A 291 14.45 9.92 -11.66
CA PRO A 291 13.60 9.39 -10.60
C PRO A 291 14.30 8.46 -9.61
N ALA A 292 15.25 7.63 -10.08
CA ALA A 292 15.96 6.73 -9.19
C ALA A 292 16.88 7.47 -8.20
N ILE A 293 17.50 8.60 -8.61
CA ILE A 293 18.32 9.43 -7.72
C ILE A 293 17.44 10.16 -6.70
N VAL A 294 16.35 10.77 -7.17
CA VAL A 294 15.38 11.44 -6.29
C VAL A 294 14.84 10.46 -5.24
N GLN A 295 14.50 9.24 -5.66
CA GLN A 295 14.02 8.19 -4.75
C GLN A 295 15.11 7.76 -3.76
N ALA A 296 16.38 7.68 -4.16
CA ALA A 296 17.49 7.35 -3.27
C ALA A 296 17.67 8.43 -2.19
N HIS A 297 17.58 9.71 -2.54
CA HIS A 297 17.63 10.81 -1.57
C HIS A 297 16.46 10.79 -0.59
N LEU A 298 15.23 10.54 -1.06
CA LEU A 298 14.05 10.39 -0.20
C LEU A 298 14.20 9.19 0.76
N LYS A 299 14.75 8.07 0.30
CA LYS A 299 15.06 6.90 1.15
C LYS A 299 16.14 7.23 2.19
N LYS A 300 17.16 8.02 1.84
CA LYS A 300 18.16 8.50 2.80
C LYS A 300 17.49 9.34 3.89
N GLU A 301 16.59 10.27 3.52
CA GLU A 301 15.85 11.08 4.50
C GLU A 301 14.94 10.20 5.40
N LEU A 302 14.32 9.15 4.86
CA LEU A 302 13.58 8.16 5.67
C LEU A 302 14.46 7.51 6.74
N THR A 303 15.70 7.12 6.42
CA THR A 303 16.61 6.53 7.41
C THR A 303 17.01 7.53 8.50
N GLU A 304 17.13 8.82 8.18
CA GLU A 304 17.34 9.88 9.16
C GLU A 304 16.14 10.03 10.11
N GLN A 305 14.91 9.95 9.56
CA GLN A 305 13.72 9.95 10.40
C GLN A 305 13.64 8.70 11.28
N ASN A 306 14.08 7.53 10.80
CA ASN A 306 14.15 6.31 11.61
C ASN A 306 15.12 6.50 12.81
N ILE A 307 16.29 7.12 12.61
CA ILE A 307 17.19 7.44 13.72
C ILE A 307 16.48 8.30 14.78
N LYS A 308 15.77 9.36 14.35
CA LYS A 308 15.00 10.22 15.25
C LYS A 308 13.90 9.45 15.99
N ALA A 309 13.23 8.51 15.31
CA ALA A 309 12.22 7.65 15.90
C ALA A 309 12.81 6.76 17.02
N GLN A 310 14.00 6.17 16.78
CA GLN A 310 14.69 5.38 17.80
C GLN A 310 15.19 6.23 18.97
N GLN A 311 15.68 7.45 18.71
CA GLN A 311 16.10 8.39 19.75
C GLN A 311 14.92 8.83 20.64
N ALA A 312 13.72 8.92 20.08
CA ALA A 312 12.52 9.28 20.82
C ALA A 312 12.15 8.23 21.91
N ALA A 313 12.68 7.01 21.84
CA ALA A 313 12.50 5.98 22.87
C ALA A 313 13.14 6.36 24.24
N TYR A 314 14.10 7.27 24.25
CA TYR A 314 14.69 7.80 25.49
C TYR A 314 13.84 8.86 26.20
N LEU A 315 12.79 9.33 25.55
CA LEU A 315 11.90 10.36 26.08
C LEU A 315 10.60 9.73 26.58
N PRO A 316 9.95 10.35 27.60
CA PRO A 316 8.68 9.85 28.10
C PRO A 316 7.55 9.99 27.06
N ASP A 317 6.57 9.10 27.15
CA ASP A 317 5.28 9.23 26.49
C ASP A 317 4.25 9.78 27.48
N VAL A 318 3.52 10.83 27.12
CA VAL A 318 2.46 11.45 27.93
C VAL A 318 1.15 11.41 27.14
N ALA A 319 0.12 10.86 27.74
CA ALA A 319 -1.20 10.80 27.13
C ALA A 319 -2.29 11.23 28.11
N LEU A 320 -3.29 11.94 27.61
CA LEU A 320 -4.58 12.12 28.29
C LEU A 320 -5.39 10.83 28.07
N ILE A 321 -5.92 10.31 29.17
CA ILE A 321 -6.71 9.08 29.16
C ILE A 321 -8.06 9.43 29.81
N GLY A 322 -9.14 9.12 29.12
CA GLY A 322 -10.49 9.24 29.64
C GLY A 322 -11.23 7.92 29.49
N LYS A 323 -12.06 7.61 30.47
CA LYS A 323 -12.95 6.45 30.42
C LYS A 323 -14.30 6.81 31.01
N LYS A 324 -15.38 6.45 30.35
CA LYS A 324 -16.74 6.49 30.88
C LYS A 324 -17.38 5.13 30.72
N TYR A 325 -17.89 4.57 31.80
CA TYR A 325 -18.72 3.38 31.74
C TYR A 325 -20.14 3.80 31.31
N LEU A 326 -20.59 3.28 30.19
CA LEU A 326 -21.91 3.52 29.64
C LEU A 326 -22.93 2.54 30.23
N TRP A 327 -22.49 1.32 30.50
CA TRP A 327 -23.26 0.28 31.13
C TRP A 327 -22.35 -0.78 31.74
N SER A 328 -22.71 -1.23 32.92
CA SER A 328 -22.04 -2.36 33.58
C SER A 328 -23.02 -3.18 34.39
N LYS A 329 -22.77 -4.48 34.48
CA LYS A 329 -23.47 -5.40 35.35
C LYS A 329 -22.44 -6.19 36.13
N ASN A 330 -22.64 -6.28 37.45
CA ASN A 330 -21.77 -7.01 38.38
C ASN A 330 -20.30 -6.52 38.39
N LEU A 331 -20.05 -5.26 38.04
CA LEU A 331 -18.73 -4.66 38.12
C LEU A 331 -18.58 -4.01 39.52
N PRO A 332 -17.66 -4.48 40.39
CA PRO A 332 -17.53 -3.94 41.71
C PRO A 332 -17.04 -2.50 41.69
N LEU A 333 -17.49 -1.69 42.64
CA LEU A 333 -17.02 -0.32 42.87
C LEU A 333 -17.23 0.69 41.73
N THR A 334 -18.00 0.35 40.72
CA THR A 334 -18.31 1.27 39.60
C THR A 334 -19.81 1.50 39.50
N GLU A 335 -20.21 2.75 39.65
CA GLU A 335 -21.56 3.17 39.25
C GLU A 335 -21.58 3.41 37.74
N PRO A 336 -22.72 3.16 37.04
CA PRO A 336 -22.79 3.26 35.58
C PRO A 336 -22.43 4.63 35.01
N ASP A 337 -22.58 5.72 35.79
CA ASP A 337 -22.32 7.09 35.37
C ASP A 337 -20.91 7.61 35.70
N ASN A 338 -20.05 6.78 36.29
CA ASN A 338 -18.71 7.21 36.64
C ASN A 338 -17.82 7.39 35.43
N TRP A 339 -17.10 8.47 35.41
CA TRP A 339 -16.04 8.74 34.44
C TRP A 339 -14.72 9.03 35.15
N VAL A 340 -13.63 8.71 34.46
CA VAL A 340 -12.27 8.99 34.90
C VAL A 340 -11.55 9.71 33.79
N VAL A 341 -10.88 10.81 34.12
CA VAL A 341 -9.96 11.50 33.23
C VAL A 341 -8.64 11.65 33.97
N GLY A 342 -7.55 11.32 33.33
CA GLY A 342 -6.22 11.41 33.90
C GLY A 342 -5.15 11.60 32.86
N VAL A 343 -3.96 11.96 33.31
CA VAL A 343 -2.76 12.02 32.48
C VAL A 343 -1.87 10.85 32.88
N GLY A 344 -1.57 9.99 31.88
CA GLY A 344 -0.61 8.90 32.04
C GLY A 344 0.76 9.33 31.51
N LEU A 345 1.82 9.04 32.26
CA LEU A 345 3.20 9.17 31.84
C LEU A 345 3.86 7.80 31.88
N GLN A 346 4.48 7.42 30.76
CA GLN A 346 5.26 6.20 30.67
C GLN A 346 6.67 6.55 30.21
N TRP A 347 7.67 6.11 30.96
CA TRP A 347 9.07 6.35 30.65
C TRP A 347 9.90 5.10 30.87
N ASN A 348 10.47 4.56 29.82
CA ASN A 348 11.37 3.42 29.89
C ASN A 348 12.80 3.94 30.11
N ILE A 349 13.26 3.93 31.36
CA ILE A 349 14.58 4.46 31.74
C ILE A 349 15.70 3.52 31.31
N PHE A 350 15.45 2.20 31.38
CA PHE A 350 16.41 1.16 31.01
C PHE A 350 15.71 -0.07 30.44
N ASN A 351 16.21 -0.59 29.32
CA ASN A 351 15.67 -1.77 28.63
C ASN A 351 16.78 -2.72 28.14
N GLY A 352 17.85 -2.89 28.94
CA GLY A 352 18.92 -3.81 28.59
C GLY A 352 19.75 -3.39 27.37
N PHE A 353 20.00 -2.08 27.18
CA PHE A 353 20.70 -1.51 26.04
C PHE A 353 20.03 -1.68 24.65
N SER A 354 18.80 -2.18 24.60
CA SER A 354 18.07 -2.40 23.37
C SER A 354 17.97 -1.11 22.53
N ASP A 355 17.63 0.02 23.15
CA ASP A 355 17.48 1.30 22.42
C ASP A 355 18.82 1.84 21.90
N LYS A 356 19.92 1.67 22.65
CA LYS A 356 21.27 1.98 22.16
C LYS A 356 21.62 1.19 20.90
N ASN A 357 21.34 -0.12 20.90
CA ASN A 357 21.62 -0.99 19.77
C ASN A 357 20.72 -0.70 18.57
N LYS A 358 19.43 -0.38 18.78
CA LYS A 358 18.53 0.07 17.69
C LYS A 358 19.00 1.36 17.03
N ILE A 359 19.50 2.33 17.80
CA ILE A 359 20.07 3.55 17.26
C ILE A 359 21.34 3.26 16.46
N ALA A 360 22.23 2.39 16.97
CA ALA A 360 23.43 1.98 16.24
C ALA A 360 23.07 1.28 14.92
N GLN A 361 22.09 0.38 14.95
CA GLN A 361 21.56 -0.28 13.76
C GLN A 361 20.99 0.74 12.75
N ALA A 362 20.17 1.69 13.21
CA ALA A 362 19.58 2.71 12.32
C ALA A 362 20.66 3.63 11.70
N LYS A 363 21.73 3.94 12.44
CA LYS A 363 22.87 4.69 11.91
C LYS A 363 23.62 3.92 10.82
N ALA A 364 23.92 2.63 11.06
CA ALA A 364 24.56 1.77 10.07
C ALA A 364 23.69 1.62 8.81
N GLN A 365 22.36 1.50 8.96
CA GLN A 365 21.43 1.50 7.83
C GLN A 365 21.48 2.81 7.03
N ARG A 366 21.54 3.97 7.71
CA ARG A 366 21.69 5.27 7.04
C ARG A 366 22.99 5.35 6.23
N GLU A 367 24.11 4.93 6.81
CA GLU A 367 25.41 4.90 6.13
C GLU A 367 25.37 3.97 4.91
N GLY A 368 24.75 2.80 5.02
CA GLY A 368 24.53 1.89 3.90
C GLY A 368 23.72 2.53 2.76
N VAL A 369 22.60 3.20 3.09
CA VAL A 369 21.78 3.90 2.08
C VAL A 369 22.54 5.07 1.46
N GLU A 370 23.39 5.77 2.22
CA GLU A 370 24.23 6.87 1.70
C GLU A 370 25.23 6.37 0.64
N LEU A 371 25.90 5.25 0.91
CA LEU A 371 26.81 4.61 -0.05
C LEU A 371 26.08 4.13 -1.31
N LEU A 372 24.91 3.51 -1.15
CA LEU A 372 24.06 3.09 -2.28
C LEU A 372 23.56 4.29 -3.10
N THR A 373 23.25 5.42 -2.46
CA THR A 373 22.87 6.65 -3.16
C THR A 373 24.03 7.18 -4.00
N ALA A 374 25.24 7.23 -3.45
CA ALA A 374 26.42 7.66 -4.18
C ALA A 374 26.74 6.72 -5.36
N GLN A 375 26.51 5.41 -5.20
CA GLN A 375 26.65 4.46 -6.31
C GLN A 375 25.60 4.72 -7.40
N ALA A 376 24.33 4.90 -7.02
CA ALA A 376 23.25 5.20 -7.97
C ALA A 376 23.51 6.46 -8.79
N GLU A 377 24.10 7.51 -8.17
CA GLU A 377 24.49 8.72 -8.90
C GLU A 377 25.55 8.43 -9.98
N LYS A 378 26.55 7.59 -9.69
CA LYS A 378 27.58 7.16 -10.66
C LYS A 378 26.99 6.31 -11.78
N ASP A 379 26.09 5.38 -11.43
CA ASP A 379 25.44 4.50 -12.41
C ASP A 379 24.60 5.31 -13.40
N VAL A 380 23.86 6.31 -12.91
CA VAL A 380 23.06 7.21 -13.77
C VAL A 380 23.97 8.08 -14.67
N GLN A 381 25.08 8.59 -14.16
CA GLN A 381 26.04 9.32 -14.99
C GLN A 381 26.59 8.43 -16.12
N THR A 382 26.90 7.18 -15.81
CA THR A 382 27.35 6.18 -16.81
C THR A 382 26.27 5.89 -17.82
N LEU A 383 25.02 5.72 -17.35
CA LEU A 383 23.86 5.50 -18.22
C LEU A 383 23.64 6.67 -19.20
N VAL A 384 23.68 7.91 -18.69
CA VAL A 384 23.56 9.12 -19.54
C VAL A 384 24.68 9.15 -20.59
N LYS A 385 25.92 8.86 -20.20
CA LYS A 385 27.04 8.82 -21.15
C LYS A 385 26.83 7.75 -22.22
N LYS A 386 26.39 6.55 -21.83
CA LYS A 386 26.11 5.43 -22.74
C LYS A 386 25.06 5.79 -23.81
N HIS A 387 24.01 6.51 -23.42
CA HIS A 387 22.94 6.87 -24.35
C HIS A 387 23.23 8.15 -25.15
N TYR A 388 24.23 8.94 -24.74
CA TYR A 388 24.68 10.13 -25.46
C TYR A 388 25.63 9.78 -26.62
N THR A 389 26.50 8.76 -26.46
CA THR A 389 27.43 8.26 -27.49
C THR A 389 26.75 7.33 -28.48
#